data_8e3be636fdcba81b6a4dd8fba0d85128
#
_entry.id   8e3be636fdcba81b6a4dd8fba0d85128
#
_cell.length_a   1.000
_cell.length_b   1.000
_cell.length_c   1.000
_cell.angle_alpha   90.00
_cell.angle_beta   90.00
_cell.angle_gamma   90.00
#
_symmetry.space_group_name_H-M   'P 1'
#
loop_
_entity.id
_entity.type
_entity.pdbx_description
1 polymer ?
#
loop_
_entity_poly.entity_id
_entity_poly.type
_entity_poly.pdbx_seq_one_letter_code
_entity_poly.pdbx_strand_id
1 'polypeptide(L)'
;VIMEKFIMALDQGTTSSRCIIYDRTGKQMSSAQLEFKQHYPKQGWVEHEANEIWSSQMTVAYEAMLKARLTYKDIDAIGITNQRETTIVWNKETGEPIYNAIVWQCRRTADYCESLKAQGLDEMFRDKTGLLIDPYFSATKLRWILENVEGARNLAEQGKLLFGTVDTWLIWKMTGGRAHVTDYSNASRTMMFNIHTLEWDDEILEILNIPKSMLPEVCDSSKIYGETTDELFGGGPIKIAGAAGDQQAALFGQICFEKGTVKSTYGTGCFLLMNTGDEPIKSKNGLLTTIAYGIDGKITYALEGSVFICGAVIQWLRDELGLLKKASDSEKMARKVENCNGVYIVPAFVGLGAPYWDARAKGTIFGLTRGANKYHIVRAALESIAYQCYDLIAAMSSDLGHDINVLRVDGGASANDFLLQFQSDILVADVVRPKGIETTSLGAAYLAGLATGYWKDIDDIRSNWKVDKVFSPKMDKGGREYRLEGWHDAVNRTMGWNR
;
A
#
# COMPACT_ATOMS: atom_id res chain seq x y z
N VAL A 1 10.46 29.51 26.90
CA VAL A 1 10.18 28.07 26.81
C VAL A 1 9.81 27.80 25.36
N ILE A 2 10.66 27.10 24.62
CA ILE A 2 10.31 26.61 23.28
C ILE A 2 9.19 25.58 23.51
N MET A 3 7.97 25.88 23.07
CA MET A 3 6.88 24.91 23.15
C MET A 3 7.24 23.71 22.26
N GLU A 4 7.14 22.53 22.82
CA GLU A 4 7.36 21.30 22.08
C GLU A 4 6.29 21.17 20.99
N LYS A 5 6.71 20.87 19.77
CA LYS A 5 5.82 20.70 18.62
C LYS A 5 5.74 19.22 18.27
N PHE A 6 4.64 18.84 17.62
CA PHE A 6 4.34 17.47 17.21
C PHE A 6 3.91 17.43 15.75
N ILE A 7 4.06 16.28 15.13
CA ILE A 7 3.50 16.01 13.79
C ILE A 7 2.28 15.10 13.92
N MET A 8 1.20 15.47 13.27
CA MET A 8 -0.01 14.68 13.16
C MET A 8 0.02 13.88 11.86
N ALA A 9 -0.09 12.57 11.93
CA ALA A 9 -0.24 11.68 10.78
C ALA A 9 -1.68 11.19 10.68
N LEU A 10 -2.32 11.46 9.54
CA LEU A 10 -3.63 10.91 9.18
C LEU A 10 -3.40 9.69 8.29
N ASP A 11 -3.83 8.53 8.75
CA ASP A 11 -3.71 7.25 8.06
C ASP A 11 -5.10 6.74 7.69
N GLN A 12 -5.50 7.00 6.47
CA GLN A 12 -6.80 6.62 5.94
C GLN A 12 -6.70 5.27 5.23
N GLY A 13 -7.00 4.19 5.95
CA GLY A 13 -6.98 2.82 5.44
C GLY A 13 -8.26 2.39 4.72
N THR A 14 -8.28 1.16 4.24
CA THR A 14 -9.44 0.59 3.53
C THR A 14 -10.63 0.34 4.46
N THR A 15 -10.38 -0.03 5.72
CA THR A 15 -11.45 -0.40 6.67
C THR A 15 -11.59 0.55 7.84
N SER A 16 -10.62 1.40 8.06
CA SER A 16 -10.60 2.32 9.19
C SER A 16 -9.80 3.57 8.90
N SER A 17 -10.17 4.65 9.57
CA SER A 17 -9.40 5.90 9.64
C SER A 17 -8.61 5.92 10.94
N ARG A 18 -7.37 6.39 10.88
CA ARG A 18 -6.47 6.44 12.03
C ARG A 18 -5.76 7.78 12.10
N CYS A 19 -5.46 8.24 13.30
CA CYS A 19 -4.59 9.39 13.53
C CYS A 19 -3.55 9.01 14.57
N ILE A 20 -2.30 9.33 14.30
CA ILE A 20 -1.19 9.17 15.24
C ILE A 20 -0.42 10.48 15.33
N ILE A 21 -0.10 10.89 16.55
CA ILE A 21 0.69 12.09 16.83
C ILE A 21 2.08 11.66 17.28
N TYR A 22 3.11 12.20 16.63
CA TYR A 22 4.52 11.87 16.85
C TYR A 22 5.31 13.04 17.40
N ASP A 23 6.23 12.74 18.33
CA ASP A 23 7.26 13.67 18.75
C ASP A 23 8.47 13.67 17.80
N ARG A 24 9.45 14.53 18.08
CA ARG A 24 10.66 14.68 17.27
C ARG A 24 11.52 13.42 17.18
N THR A 25 11.39 12.51 18.12
CA THR A 25 12.12 11.22 18.12
C THR A 25 11.39 10.13 17.31
N GLY A 26 10.24 10.45 16.71
CA GLY A 26 9.38 9.49 16.03
C GLY A 26 8.59 8.59 16.98
N LYS A 27 8.51 8.97 18.26
CA LYS A 27 7.71 8.24 19.26
C LYS A 27 6.25 8.65 19.16
N GLN A 28 5.39 7.66 19.17
CA GLN A 28 3.95 7.87 19.25
C GLN A 28 3.56 8.46 20.61
N MET A 29 2.94 9.63 20.58
CA MET A 29 2.42 10.33 21.77
C MET A 29 0.96 9.98 22.04
N SER A 30 0.19 9.84 20.98
CA SER A 30 -1.23 9.51 21.01
C SER A 30 -1.68 8.85 19.73
N SER A 31 -2.77 8.09 19.84
CA SER A 31 -3.46 7.56 18.65
C SER A 31 -4.95 7.36 18.88
N ALA A 32 -5.69 7.40 17.78
CA ALA A 32 -7.09 7.03 17.72
C ALA A 32 -7.39 6.33 16.38
N GLN A 33 -8.36 5.43 16.40
CA GLN A 33 -8.79 4.68 15.22
C GLN A 33 -10.29 4.47 15.25
N LEU A 34 -10.93 4.55 14.09
CA LEU A 34 -12.37 4.36 13.91
C LEU A 34 -12.61 3.60 12.61
N GLU A 35 -13.31 2.49 12.69
CA GLU A 35 -13.80 1.76 11.52
C GLU A 35 -14.94 2.53 10.86
N PHE A 36 -15.09 2.36 9.55
CA PHE A 36 -16.21 2.92 8.78
C PHE A 36 -16.83 1.85 7.88
N LYS A 37 -18.05 2.14 7.44
CA LYS A 37 -18.88 1.17 6.75
C LYS A 37 -18.34 0.85 5.35
N GLN A 38 -18.33 -0.45 5.03
CA GLN A 38 -18.06 -0.95 3.70
C GLN A 38 -19.39 -1.21 2.98
N HIS A 39 -19.48 -0.82 1.71
CA HIS A 39 -20.68 -1.01 0.90
C HIS A 39 -20.38 -1.96 -0.26
N TYR A 40 -21.24 -2.95 -0.43
CA TYR A 40 -21.14 -3.98 -1.48
C TYR A 40 -22.43 -4.02 -2.31
N PRO A 41 -22.68 -3.02 -3.19
CA PRO A 41 -23.98 -2.89 -3.88
C PRO A 41 -24.30 -4.05 -4.82
N LYS A 42 -23.27 -4.66 -5.41
CA LYS A 42 -23.37 -5.83 -6.30
C LYS A 42 -22.17 -6.74 -6.10
N GLN A 43 -22.23 -7.95 -6.61
CA GLN A 43 -21.09 -8.87 -6.57
C GLN A 43 -19.86 -8.25 -7.23
N GLY A 44 -18.75 -8.23 -6.50
CA GLY A 44 -17.47 -7.66 -6.94
C GLY A 44 -17.40 -6.12 -6.89
N TRP A 45 -18.46 -5.44 -6.42
CA TRP A 45 -18.48 -3.99 -6.23
C TRP A 45 -18.14 -3.64 -4.79
N VAL A 46 -17.27 -2.65 -4.62
CA VAL A 46 -16.87 -2.14 -3.29
C VAL A 46 -16.89 -0.62 -3.33
N GLU A 47 -17.58 -0.03 -2.37
CA GLU A 47 -17.74 1.41 -2.25
C GLU A 47 -17.58 1.89 -0.80
N HIS A 48 -17.13 3.14 -0.66
CA HIS A 48 -17.15 3.90 0.59
C HIS A 48 -17.96 5.19 0.41
N GLU A 49 -18.57 5.68 1.47
CA GLU A 49 -19.11 7.04 1.49
C GLU A 49 -17.96 8.04 1.73
N ALA A 50 -17.72 8.94 0.78
CA ALA A 50 -16.62 9.91 0.88
C ALA A 50 -16.77 10.85 2.10
N ASN A 51 -18.01 11.21 2.46
CA ASN A 51 -18.29 12.00 3.65
C ASN A 51 -18.02 11.22 4.94
N GLU A 52 -18.17 9.90 4.95
CA GLU A 52 -17.81 9.06 6.10
C GLU A 52 -16.29 8.91 6.24
N ILE A 53 -15.55 8.80 5.12
CA ILE A 53 -14.09 8.89 5.13
C ILE A 53 -13.64 10.19 5.78
N TRP A 54 -14.23 11.32 5.38
CA TRP A 54 -13.93 12.63 5.95
C TRP A 54 -14.25 12.71 7.44
N SER A 55 -15.48 12.39 7.82
CA SER A 55 -15.94 12.51 9.21
C SER A 55 -15.21 11.59 10.17
N SER A 56 -14.96 10.34 9.77
CA SER A 56 -14.19 9.40 10.58
C SER A 56 -12.74 9.83 10.77
N GLN A 57 -12.11 10.37 9.71
CA GLN A 57 -10.74 10.86 9.78
C GLN A 57 -10.62 12.08 10.71
N MET A 58 -11.57 13.01 10.66
CA MET A 58 -11.58 14.16 11.58
C MET A 58 -11.88 13.73 13.00
N THR A 59 -12.79 12.80 13.21
CA THR A 59 -13.10 12.26 14.55
C THR A 59 -11.85 11.71 15.22
N VAL A 60 -11.08 10.88 14.53
CA VAL A 60 -9.85 10.31 15.12
C VAL A 60 -8.74 11.35 15.29
N ALA A 61 -8.69 12.38 14.44
CA ALA A 61 -7.76 13.51 14.63
C ALA A 61 -8.05 14.28 15.93
N TYR A 62 -9.31 14.64 16.17
CA TYR A 62 -9.74 15.29 17.41
C TYR A 62 -9.49 14.41 18.63
N GLU A 63 -9.84 13.12 18.53
CA GLU A 63 -9.66 12.17 19.63
C GLU A 63 -8.18 12.02 20.02
N ALA A 64 -7.29 11.91 19.02
CA ALA A 64 -5.85 11.81 19.26
C ALA A 64 -5.29 13.07 19.92
N MET A 65 -5.71 14.27 19.48
CA MET A 65 -5.34 15.54 20.11
C MET A 65 -5.84 15.62 21.54
N LEU A 66 -7.09 15.25 21.77
CA LEU A 66 -7.70 15.28 23.11
C LEU A 66 -6.99 14.35 24.09
N LYS A 67 -6.69 13.12 23.66
CA LYS A 67 -5.94 12.14 24.48
C LYS A 67 -4.56 12.67 24.89
N ALA A 68 -3.88 13.37 24.01
CA ALA A 68 -2.59 13.98 24.27
C ALA A 68 -2.68 15.36 24.95
N ARG A 69 -3.88 15.92 25.12
CA ARG A 69 -4.14 17.26 25.65
C ARG A 69 -3.45 18.35 24.81
N LEU A 70 -3.45 18.19 23.50
CA LEU A 70 -2.84 19.11 22.54
C LEU A 70 -3.90 19.98 21.88
N THR A 71 -3.46 21.15 21.41
CA THR A 71 -4.23 22.10 20.63
C THR A 71 -3.60 22.28 19.24
N TYR A 72 -4.25 23.02 18.35
CA TYR A 72 -3.67 23.34 17.04
C TYR A 72 -2.29 24.00 17.14
N LYS A 73 -2.03 24.74 18.23
CA LYS A 73 -0.74 25.42 18.47
C LYS A 73 0.41 24.47 18.70
N ASP A 74 0.13 23.25 19.13
CA ASP A 74 1.13 22.24 19.44
C ASP A 74 1.48 21.38 18.21
N ILE A 75 0.64 21.42 17.17
CA ILE A 75 0.85 20.66 15.92
C ILE A 75 1.62 21.53 14.91
N ASP A 76 2.77 21.04 14.47
CA ASP A 76 3.59 21.73 13.47
C ASP A 76 3.05 21.52 12.06
N ALA A 77 2.69 20.29 11.73
CA ALA A 77 2.15 19.92 10.43
C ALA A 77 1.31 18.64 10.47
N ILE A 78 0.50 18.48 9.44
CA ILE A 78 -0.27 17.26 9.13
C ILE A 78 0.40 16.56 7.95
N GLY A 79 0.69 15.26 8.10
CA GLY A 79 1.01 14.35 7.02
C GLY A 79 -0.14 13.38 6.76
N ILE A 80 -0.37 13.04 5.50
CA ILE A 80 -1.46 12.17 5.07
C ILE A 80 -0.87 10.93 4.41
N THR A 81 -1.37 9.77 4.80
CA THR A 81 -1.22 8.54 4.03
C THR A 81 -2.58 7.91 3.86
N ASN A 82 -2.79 7.20 2.75
CA ASN A 82 -4.12 6.77 2.37
C ASN A 82 -4.10 5.46 1.60
N GLN A 83 -5.22 4.73 1.66
CA GLN A 83 -5.52 3.70 0.67
C GLN A 83 -5.42 4.31 -0.73
N ARG A 84 -4.68 3.65 -1.60
CA ARG A 84 -4.41 4.17 -2.95
C ARG A 84 -5.57 3.88 -3.90
N GLU A 85 -5.58 4.48 -5.06
CA GLU A 85 -6.46 4.25 -6.22
C GLU A 85 -7.95 4.51 -5.99
N THR A 86 -8.44 4.47 -4.77
CA THR A 86 -9.84 4.73 -4.46
C THR A 86 -10.26 6.10 -5.00
N THR A 87 -11.33 6.10 -5.79
CA THR A 87 -11.70 7.20 -6.68
C THR A 87 -12.89 7.96 -6.14
N ILE A 88 -12.74 9.26 -5.97
CA ILE A 88 -13.78 10.18 -5.47
C ILE A 88 -14.00 11.28 -6.51
N VAL A 89 -15.27 11.58 -6.79
CA VAL A 89 -15.68 12.70 -7.66
C VAL A 89 -16.70 13.55 -6.92
N TRP A 90 -16.47 14.85 -6.88
CA TRP A 90 -17.36 15.78 -6.21
C TRP A 90 -17.58 17.07 -7.01
N ASN A 91 -18.67 17.74 -6.72
CA ASN A 91 -18.96 19.03 -7.29
C ASN A 91 -18.19 20.12 -6.53
N LYS A 92 -17.34 20.88 -7.22
CA LYS A 92 -16.50 21.90 -6.58
C LYS A 92 -17.28 23.11 -6.03
N GLU A 93 -18.50 23.35 -6.52
CA GLU A 93 -19.35 24.46 -6.08
C GLU A 93 -20.09 24.11 -4.78
N THR A 94 -20.56 22.87 -4.66
CA THR A 94 -21.32 22.40 -3.49
C THR A 94 -20.45 21.69 -2.45
N GLY A 95 -19.31 21.17 -2.85
CA GLY A 95 -18.45 20.32 -2.01
C GLY A 95 -18.98 18.90 -1.80
N GLU A 96 -20.07 18.54 -2.49
CA GLU A 96 -20.70 17.24 -2.29
C GLU A 96 -20.23 16.19 -3.32
N PRO A 97 -19.89 14.97 -2.86
CA PRO A 97 -19.63 13.83 -3.76
C PRO A 97 -20.86 13.55 -4.62
N ILE A 98 -20.64 13.30 -5.91
CA ILE A 98 -21.74 12.95 -6.83
C ILE A 98 -22.06 11.46 -6.83
N TYR A 99 -21.15 10.65 -6.27
CA TYR A 99 -21.28 9.20 -6.13
C TYR A 99 -20.39 8.73 -4.96
N ASN A 100 -20.65 7.51 -4.45
CA ASN A 100 -19.76 6.90 -3.48
C ASN A 100 -18.33 6.76 -4.03
N ALA A 101 -17.35 6.79 -3.15
CA ALA A 101 -15.97 6.46 -3.50
C ALA A 101 -15.90 5.02 -4.01
N ILE A 102 -15.39 4.81 -5.22
CA ILE A 102 -15.17 3.47 -5.76
C ILE A 102 -13.82 2.98 -5.29
N VAL A 103 -13.83 1.93 -4.47
CA VAL A 103 -12.66 1.40 -3.78
C VAL A 103 -11.74 0.64 -4.75
N TRP A 104 -10.45 0.66 -4.48
CA TRP A 104 -9.42 -0.04 -5.25
C TRP A 104 -9.72 -1.53 -5.50
N GLN A 105 -10.42 -2.18 -4.57
CA GLN A 105 -10.83 -3.60 -4.67
C GLN A 105 -11.99 -3.84 -5.66
N CYS A 106 -12.70 -2.78 -6.08
CA CYS A 106 -13.90 -2.91 -6.89
C CYS A 106 -13.58 -3.40 -8.30
N ARG A 107 -14.30 -4.42 -8.76
CA ARG A 107 -14.08 -5.08 -10.06
C ARG A 107 -15.07 -4.65 -11.15
N ARG A 108 -15.91 -3.63 -10.91
CA ARG A 108 -16.99 -3.23 -11.85
C ARG A 108 -16.51 -2.82 -13.24
N THR A 109 -15.27 -2.40 -13.36
CA THR A 109 -14.69 -1.93 -14.63
C THR A 109 -13.87 -3.01 -15.34
N ALA A 110 -13.94 -4.27 -14.90
CA ALA A 110 -13.15 -5.37 -15.46
C ALA A 110 -13.41 -5.56 -16.97
N ASP A 111 -14.67 -5.55 -17.40
CA ASP A 111 -15.02 -5.72 -18.81
C ASP A 111 -14.49 -4.58 -19.68
N TYR A 112 -14.49 -3.36 -19.15
CA TYR A 112 -13.91 -2.22 -19.86
C TYR A 112 -12.37 -2.35 -19.96
N CYS A 113 -11.72 -2.82 -18.92
CA CYS A 113 -10.28 -3.12 -18.97
C CYS A 113 -9.97 -4.16 -20.06
N GLU A 114 -10.75 -5.24 -20.15
CA GLU A 114 -10.59 -6.24 -21.21
C GLU A 114 -10.81 -5.65 -22.61
N SER A 115 -11.75 -4.71 -22.77
CA SER A 115 -11.95 -4.01 -24.04
C SER A 115 -10.76 -3.15 -24.45
N LEU A 116 -10.08 -2.50 -23.51
CA LEU A 116 -8.84 -1.75 -23.79
C LEU A 116 -7.70 -2.67 -24.20
N LYS A 117 -7.55 -3.82 -23.53
CA LYS A 117 -6.57 -4.85 -23.90
C LYS A 117 -6.83 -5.40 -25.30
N ALA A 118 -8.10 -5.69 -25.62
CA ALA A 118 -8.49 -6.15 -26.96
C ALA A 118 -8.16 -5.15 -28.08
N GLN A 119 -8.03 -3.86 -27.76
CA GLN A 119 -7.56 -2.81 -28.66
C GLN A 119 -6.03 -2.75 -28.77
N GLY A 120 -5.29 -3.61 -28.04
CA GLY A 120 -3.83 -3.64 -28.06
C GLY A 120 -3.16 -2.48 -27.32
N LEU A 121 -3.82 -1.91 -26.30
CA LEU A 121 -3.36 -0.73 -25.58
C LEU A 121 -2.45 -1.06 -24.38
N ASP A 122 -2.26 -2.33 -24.06
CA ASP A 122 -1.49 -2.78 -22.87
C ASP A 122 -0.10 -2.17 -22.80
N GLU A 123 0.65 -2.27 -23.90
CA GLU A 123 2.04 -1.81 -23.94
C GLU A 123 2.12 -0.29 -23.77
N MET A 124 1.24 0.46 -24.41
CA MET A 124 1.21 1.91 -24.32
C MET A 124 0.91 2.39 -22.89
N PHE A 125 -0.11 1.80 -22.24
CA PHE A 125 -0.41 2.12 -20.83
C PHE A 125 0.75 1.76 -19.91
N ARG A 126 1.33 0.58 -20.10
CA ARG A 126 2.46 0.11 -19.30
C ARG A 126 3.69 0.98 -19.46
N ASP A 127 4.03 1.37 -20.69
CA ASP A 127 5.18 2.22 -20.95
C ASP A 127 5.04 3.61 -20.32
N LYS A 128 3.86 4.21 -20.40
CA LYS A 128 3.60 5.55 -19.88
C LYS A 128 3.40 5.60 -18.37
N THR A 129 2.69 4.63 -17.82
CA THR A 129 2.23 4.65 -16.42
C THR A 129 2.99 3.71 -15.49
N GLY A 130 3.70 2.74 -16.03
CA GLY A 130 4.32 1.65 -15.26
C GLY A 130 3.32 0.60 -14.74
N LEU A 131 2.02 0.75 -15.08
CA LEU A 131 0.94 -0.08 -14.58
C LEU A 131 0.37 -0.99 -15.68
N LEU A 132 -0.30 -2.05 -15.26
CA LEU A 132 -1.11 -2.88 -16.14
C LEU A 132 -2.52 -2.27 -16.29
N ILE A 133 -3.22 -2.57 -17.38
CA ILE A 133 -4.65 -2.25 -17.49
C ILE A 133 -5.42 -3.18 -16.57
N ASP A 134 -5.91 -2.65 -15.46
CA ASP A 134 -6.65 -3.41 -14.45
C ASP A 134 -7.65 -2.50 -13.72
N PRO A 135 -8.83 -3.03 -13.32
CA PRO A 135 -9.80 -2.28 -12.52
C PRO A 135 -9.27 -1.84 -11.13
N TYR A 136 -8.12 -2.31 -10.72
CA TYR A 136 -7.42 -1.87 -9.50
C TYR A 136 -7.18 -0.35 -9.49
N PHE A 137 -6.79 0.23 -10.63
CA PHE A 137 -6.35 1.62 -10.74
C PHE A 137 -7.53 2.59 -10.94
N SER A 138 -7.29 3.90 -10.74
CA SER A 138 -8.35 4.91 -10.66
C SER A 138 -9.05 5.21 -11.99
N ALA A 139 -8.31 5.20 -13.10
CA ALA A 139 -8.77 5.74 -14.39
C ALA A 139 -10.10 5.17 -14.86
N THR A 140 -10.25 3.84 -14.86
CA THR A 140 -11.49 3.20 -15.34
C THR A 140 -12.66 3.43 -14.40
N LYS A 141 -12.40 3.62 -13.10
CA LYS A 141 -13.42 4.00 -12.11
C LYS A 141 -13.93 5.42 -12.33
N LEU A 142 -13.03 6.35 -12.60
CA LEU A 142 -13.40 7.74 -12.93
C LEU A 142 -14.25 7.79 -14.21
N ARG A 143 -13.82 7.11 -15.27
CA ARG A 143 -14.61 6.98 -16.48
C ARG A 143 -15.99 6.38 -16.21
N TRP A 144 -16.05 5.32 -15.41
CA TRP A 144 -17.31 4.68 -15.06
C TRP A 144 -18.30 5.67 -14.39
N ILE A 145 -17.82 6.50 -13.47
CA ILE A 145 -18.66 7.53 -12.83
C ILE A 145 -19.20 8.50 -13.87
N LEU A 146 -18.35 9.00 -14.78
CA LEU A 146 -18.77 9.94 -15.82
C LEU A 146 -19.79 9.36 -16.78
N GLU A 147 -19.76 8.06 -17.06
CA GLU A 147 -20.67 7.40 -17.99
C GLU A 147 -21.94 6.86 -17.34
N ASN A 148 -21.95 6.59 -16.03
CA ASN A 148 -23.05 5.88 -15.37
C ASN A 148 -23.82 6.71 -14.34
N VAL A 149 -23.25 7.80 -13.85
CA VAL A 149 -23.92 8.70 -12.91
C VAL A 149 -24.65 9.79 -13.69
N GLU A 150 -25.95 9.93 -13.47
CA GLU A 150 -26.79 10.87 -14.18
C GLU A 150 -26.26 12.31 -14.06
N GLY A 151 -26.11 12.99 -15.19
CA GLY A 151 -25.62 14.37 -15.25
C GLY A 151 -24.10 14.54 -15.04
N ALA A 152 -23.37 13.49 -14.65
CA ALA A 152 -21.93 13.59 -14.34
C ALA A 152 -21.11 14.07 -15.55
N ARG A 153 -21.33 13.49 -16.72
CA ARG A 153 -20.63 13.89 -17.96
C ARG A 153 -20.80 15.37 -18.26
N ASN A 154 -22.02 15.86 -18.21
CA ASN A 154 -22.34 17.26 -18.48
C ASN A 154 -21.70 18.21 -17.45
N LEU A 155 -21.75 17.86 -16.17
CA LEU A 155 -21.08 18.66 -15.11
C LEU A 155 -19.57 18.67 -15.29
N ALA A 156 -18.97 17.56 -15.69
CA ALA A 156 -17.53 17.46 -15.96
C ALA A 156 -17.12 18.36 -17.13
N GLU A 157 -17.86 18.33 -18.24
CA GLU A 157 -17.62 19.17 -19.42
C GLU A 157 -17.80 20.66 -19.12
N GLN A 158 -18.67 21.03 -18.18
CA GLN A 158 -18.82 22.36 -17.66
C GLN A 158 -17.70 22.77 -16.67
N GLY A 159 -16.76 21.89 -16.36
CA GLY A 159 -15.68 22.15 -15.43
C GLY A 159 -16.14 22.27 -13.97
N LYS A 160 -17.26 21.64 -13.60
CA LYS A 160 -17.85 21.71 -12.24
C LYS A 160 -17.46 20.56 -11.33
N LEU A 161 -16.88 19.50 -11.89
CA LEU A 161 -16.46 18.33 -11.12
C LEU A 161 -14.96 18.31 -10.88
N LEU A 162 -14.59 17.84 -9.71
CA LEU A 162 -13.21 17.51 -9.33
C LEU A 162 -13.09 16.02 -9.05
N PHE A 163 -11.95 15.47 -9.43
CA PHE A 163 -11.51 14.12 -9.10
C PHE A 163 -10.38 14.16 -8.07
N GLY A 164 -10.33 13.16 -7.23
CA GLY A 164 -9.18 12.88 -6.39
C GLY A 164 -9.16 11.45 -5.89
N THR A 165 -7.98 11.03 -5.49
CA THR A 165 -7.80 9.94 -4.55
C THR A 165 -8.07 10.46 -3.13
N VAL A 166 -7.99 9.59 -2.13
CA VAL A 166 -8.41 9.97 -0.75
C VAL A 166 -7.59 11.13 -0.19
N ASP A 167 -6.29 11.19 -0.47
CA ASP A 167 -5.44 12.31 -0.08
C ASP A 167 -5.96 13.66 -0.60
N THR A 168 -6.31 13.72 -1.88
CA THR A 168 -6.86 14.92 -2.52
C THR A 168 -8.17 15.35 -1.88
N TRP A 169 -9.06 14.41 -1.61
CA TRP A 169 -10.33 14.66 -0.94
C TRP A 169 -10.12 15.26 0.46
N LEU A 170 -9.23 14.65 1.25
CA LEU A 170 -8.93 15.14 2.60
C LEU A 170 -8.29 16.53 2.57
N ILE A 171 -7.31 16.77 1.69
CA ILE A 171 -6.65 18.08 1.55
C ILE A 171 -7.68 19.14 1.12
N TRP A 172 -8.50 18.82 0.12
CA TRP A 172 -9.53 19.74 -0.36
C TRP A 172 -10.52 20.14 0.75
N LYS A 173 -10.99 19.15 1.51
CA LYS A 173 -11.90 19.39 2.65
C LYS A 173 -11.23 20.17 3.76
N MET A 174 -10.02 19.81 4.18
CA MET A 174 -9.30 20.48 5.25
C MET A 174 -8.96 21.94 4.93
N THR A 175 -8.69 22.23 3.65
CA THR A 175 -8.37 23.60 3.19
C THR A 175 -9.61 24.42 2.85
N GLY A 176 -10.81 23.90 3.05
CA GLY A 176 -12.04 24.60 2.66
C GLY A 176 -12.15 24.84 1.15
N GLY A 177 -11.67 23.91 0.33
CA GLY A 177 -11.70 23.98 -1.12
C GLY A 177 -10.59 24.82 -1.77
N ARG A 178 -9.61 25.30 -0.99
CA ARG A 178 -8.53 26.15 -1.51
C ARG A 178 -7.41 25.40 -2.21
N ALA A 179 -7.22 24.11 -1.92
CA ALA A 179 -6.19 23.28 -2.53
C ALA A 179 -6.79 22.01 -3.12
N HIS A 180 -6.60 21.81 -4.42
CA HIS A 180 -6.95 20.62 -5.17
C HIS A 180 -5.67 19.99 -5.70
N VAL A 181 -5.02 19.20 -4.86
CA VAL A 181 -3.69 18.65 -5.11
C VAL A 181 -3.61 17.17 -4.76
N THR A 182 -2.69 16.47 -5.37
CA THR A 182 -2.24 15.12 -5.00
C THR A 182 -0.71 15.07 -5.01
N ASP A 183 -0.13 14.03 -4.44
CA ASP A 183 1.30 13.79 -4.54
C ASP A 183 1.66 12.86 -5.71
N TYR A 184 2.94 12.80 -6.06
CA TYR A 184 3.44 11.95 -7.14
C TYR A 184 3.15 10.46 -6.90
N SER A 185 3.23 9.98 -5.66
CA SER A 185 2.99 8.58 -5.37
C SER A 185 1.54 8.17 -5.64
N ASN A 186 0.57 8.96 -5.20
CA ASN A 186 -0.85 8.75 -5.50
C ASN A 186 -1.17 8.94 -6.99
N ALA A 187 -0.63 9.98 -7.63
CA ALA A 187 -0.81 10.21 -9.06
C ALA A 187 -0.36 9.01 -9.89
N SER A 188 0.77 8.41 -9.55
CA SER A 188 1.31 7.24 -10.25
C SER A 188 0.45 5.97 -10.14
N ARG A 189 -0.57 5.96 -9.27
CA ARG A 189 -1.52 4.85 -9.10
C ARG A 189 -2.83 5.02 -9.87
N THR A 190 -2.99 6.12 -10.56
CA THR A 190 -4.25 6.45 -11.23
C THR A 190 -4.41 5.81 -12.61
N MET A 191 -3.34 5.32 -13.23
CA MET A 191 -3.30 4.87 -14.62
C MET A 191 -3.59 6.00 -15.64
N MET A 192 -3.46 7.26 -15.21
CA MET A 192 -3.61 8.46 -16.05
C MET A 192 -2.35 9.33 -16.05
N PHE A 193 -1.39 9.02 -15.19
CA PHE A 193 -0.19 9.82 -14.97
C PHE A 193 1.02 9.21 -15.68
N ASN A 194 1.68 10.00 -16.51
CA ASN A 194 2.91 9.59 -17.18
C ASN A 194 4.08 9.73 -16.20
N ILE A 195 4.65 8.60 -15.78
CA ILE A 195 5.74 8.59 -14.77
C ILE A 195 7.09 9.05 -15.32
N HIS A 196 7.22 9.25 -16.62
CA HIS A 196 8.44 9.74 -17.28
C HIS A 196 8.39 11.26 -17.47
N THR A 197 7.28 11.79 -17.98
CA THR A 197 7.08 13.24 -18.17
C THR A 197 6.63 13.95 -16.90
N LEU A 198 6.15 13.20 -15.91
CA LEU A 198 5.62 13.70 -14.63
C LEU A 198 4.42 14.63 -14.81
N GLU A 199 3.56 14.27 -15.76
CA GLU A 199 2.34 14.98 -16.10
C GLU A 199 1.18 14.02 -16.33
N TRP A 200 -0.05 14.51 -16.20
CA TRP A 200 -1.24 13.80 -16.69
C TRP A 200 -1.10 13.56 -18.19
N ASP A 201 -1.30 12.33 -18.64
CA ASP A 201 -1.06 11.93 -20.02
C ASP A 201 -2.28 12.22 -20.91
N ASP A 202 -2.13 13.19 -21.82
CA ASP A 202 -3.23 13.67 -22.67
C ASP A 202 -3.78 12.57 -23.60
N GLU A 203 -2.94 11.67 -24.13
CA GLU A 203 -3.38 10.56 -24.97
C GLU A 203 -4.25 9.57 -24.18
N ILE A 204 -3.85 9.23 -22.96
CA ILE A 204 -4.65 8.37 -22.06
C ILE A 204 -5.98 9.04 -21.72
N LEU A 205 -5.97 10.33 -21.40
CA LEU A 205 -7.19 11.07 -21.06
C LEU A 205 -8.15 11.14 -22.26
N GLU A 206 -7.63 11.28 -23.48
CA GLU A 206 -8.43 11.25 -24.71
C GLU A 206 -9.07 9.87 -24.92
N ILE A 207 -8.28 8.78 -24.81
CA ILE A 207 -8.78 7.39 -24.95
C ILE A 207 -9.91 7.11 -23.94
N LEU A 208 -9.74 7.54 -22.69
CA LEU A 208 -10.70 7.32 -21.60
C LEU A 208 -11.84 8.35 -21.58
N ASN A 209 -11.74 9.39 -22.42
CA ASN A 209 -12.67 10.51 -22.44
C ASN A 209 -12.85 11.17 -21.06
N ILE A 210 -11.72 11.52 -20.45
CA ILE A 210 -11.67 12.18 -19.13
C ILE A 210 -11.22 13.62 -19.29
N PRO A 211 -12.03 14.61 -18.87
CA PRO A 211 -11.65 16.02 -18.92
C PRO A 211 -10.47 16.31 -17.98
N LYS A 212 -9.38 16.84 -18.49
CA LYS A 212 -8.18 17.20 -17.71
C LYS A 212 -8.47 18.22 -16.59
N SER A 213 -9.49 19.04 -16.77
CA SER A 213 -9.94 20.04 -15.78
C SER A 213 -10.40 19.43 -14.44
N MET A 214 -10.72 18.14 -14.42
CA MET A 214 -11.10 17.42 -13.20
C MET A 214 -9.91 17.01 -12.33
N LEU A 215 -8.70 16.99 -12.90
CA LEU A 215 -7.54 16.38 -12.26
C LEU A 215 -6.82 17.35 -11.35
N PRO A 216 -6.30 16.89 -10.19
CA PRO A 216 -5.58 17.76 -9.27
C PRO A 216 -4.19 18.16 -9.78
N GLU A 217 -3.65 19.24 -9.24
CA GLU A 217 -2.22 19.55 -9.37
C GLU A 217 -1.40 18.46 -8.69
N VAL A 218 -0.36 17.97 -9.36
CA VAL A 218 0.55 16.96 -8.82
C VAL A 218 1.75 17.63 -8.18
N CYS A 219 2.00 17.30 -6.93
CA CYS A 219 3.03 17.94 -6.10
C CYS A 219 4.02 16.91 -5.54
N ASP A 220 5.14 17.42 -5.02
CA ASP A 220 6.04 16.61 -4.20
C ASP A 220 5.29 15.99 -3.01
N SER A 221 5.74 14.82 -2.57
CA SER A 221 5.19 14.13 -1.40
C SER A 221 5.51 14.87 -0.09
N SER A 222 6.58 15.65 -0.07
CA SER A 222 6.98 16.55 1.00
C SER A 222 6.92 17.99 0.51
N LYS A 223 5.80 18.65 0.78
CA LYS A 223 5.54 20.03 0.36
C LYS A 223 4.39 20.60 1.19
N ILE A 224 4.42 21.86 1.53
CA ILE A 224 3.27 22.55 2.14
C ILE A 224 2.23 22.76 1.03
N TYR A 225 1.12 22.02 1.09
CA TYR A 225 0.02 22.10 0.12
C TYR A 225 -0.94 23.23 0.43
N GLY A 226 -1.04 23.60 1.69
CA GLY A 226 -1.91 24.62 2.22
C GLY A 226 -2.04 24.52 3.73
N GLU A 227 -3.01 25.23 4.27
CA GLU A 227 -3.34 25.22 5.69
C GLU A 227 -4.81 24.86 5.88
N THR A 228 -5.13 24.24 7.00
CA THR A 228 -6.52 23.97 7.39
C THR A 228 -7.29 25.28 7.57
N THR A 229 -8.61 25.19 7.51
CA THR A 229 -9.44 26.35 7.95
C THR A 229 -9.25 26.57 9.45
N ASP A 230 -9.41 27.80 9.91
CA ASP A 230 -9.19 28.19 11.31
C ASP A 230 -10.11 27.44 12.28
N GLU A 231 -11.32 27.14 11.83
CA GLU A 231 -12.36 26.49 12.65
C GLU A 231 -12.10 25.01 12.84
N LEU A 232 -11.42 24.38 11.90
CA LEU A 232 -11.31 22.90 11.83
C LEU A 232 -10.70 22.31 13.11
N PHE A 233 -9.66 22.93 13.66
CA PHE A 233 -9.01 22.46 14.89
C PHE A 233 -9.09 23.45 16.06
N GLY A 234 -10.11 24.27 16.05
CA GLY A 234 -10.50 25.06 17.22
C GLY A 234 -9.74 26.38 17.43
N GLY A 235 -9.42 27.11 16.37
CA GLY A 235 -9.02 28.49 16.47
C GLY A 235 -7.72 28.92 15.79
N GLY A 236 -7.25 28.15 14.83
CA GLY A 236 -6.13 28.53 13.97
C GLY A 236 -5.69 27.43 13.01
N PRO A 237 -4.95 27.81 11.96
CA PRO A 237 -4.58 26.90 10.89
C PRO A 237 -3.45 25.94 11.30
N ILE A 238 -3.44 24.76 10.70
CA ILE A 238 -2.34 23.80 10.74
C ILE A 238 -1.88 23.55 9.30
N LYS A 239 -0.57 23.53 9.07
CA LYS A 239 0.01 23.23 7.76
C LYS A 239 -0.26 21.78 7.36
N ILE A 240 -0.67 21.56 6.11
CA ILE A 240 -0.77 20.23 5.50
C ILE A 240 0.45 20.10 4.60
N ALA A 241 1.39 19.23 4.96
CA ALA A 241 2.74 19.33 4.41
C ALA A 241 3.34 17.99 3.94
N GLY A 242 2.58 16.91 3.96
CA GLY A 242 3.03 15.61 3.45
C GLY A 242 1.87 14.77 2.97
N ALA A 243 2.05 14.06 1.87
CA ALA A 243 1.10 13.07 1.38
C ALA A 243 1.84 11.94 0.64
N ALA A 244 1.44 10.72 0.87
CA ALA A 244 1.87 9.56 0.11
C ALA A 244 0.86 8.42 0.22
N GLY A 245 0.76 7.59 -0.82
CA GLY A 245 0.05 6.33 -0.76
C GLY A 245 0.60 5.43 0.36
N ASP A 246 -0.24 4.59 0.93
CA ASP A 246 0.09 3.79 2.13
C ASP A 246 1.36 2.96 1.98
N GLN A 247 1.56 2.32 0.85
CA GLN A 247 2.73 1.48 0.60
C GLN A 247 4.01 2.31 0.39
N GLN A 248 3.89 3.46 -0.25
CA GLN A 248 4.99 4.40 -0.43
C GLN A 248 5.36 5.09 0.90
N ALA A 249 4.38 5.45 1.70
CA ALA A 249 4.61 5.97 3.04
C ALA A 249 5.34 4.95 3.93
N ALA A 250 4.93 3.67 3.87
CA ALA A 250 5.62 2.60 4.58
C ALA A 250 7.08 2.42 4.12
N LEU A 251 7.34 2.51 2.81
CA LEU A 251 8.70 2.49 2.27
C LEU A 251 9.57 3.62 2.87
N PHE A 252 9.00 4.83 2.93
CA PHE A 252 9.65 5.99 3.50
C PHE A 252 9.86 5.86 5.02
N GLY A 253 8.84 5.41 5.74
CA GLY A 253 8.90 5.17 7.19
C GLY A 253 9.86 4.06 7.59
N GLN A 254 10.13 3.10 6.69
CA GLN A 254 11.15 2.06 6.83
C GLN A 254 12.56 2.55 6.47
N ILE A 255 12.72 3.84 6.18
CA ILE A 255 14.03 4.41 5.84
C ILE A 255 14.66 3.73 4.60
N CYS A 256 13.85 3.31 3.65
CA CYS A 256 14.31 2.70 2.40
C CYS A 256 14.69 3.79 1.38
N PHE A 257 15.75 4.54 1.67
CA PHE A 257 16.17 5.70 0.88
C PHE A 257 17.17 5.37 -0.22
N GLU A 258 17.88 4.26 -0.10
CA GLU A 258 18.87 3.83 -1.10
C GLU A 258 18.25 2.90 -2.14
N LYS A 259 18.76 3.02 -3.38
CA LYS A 259 18.46 2.10 -4.48
C LYS A 259 18.76 0.65 -4.05
N GLY A 260 17.79 -0.24 -4.31
CA GLY A 260 17.87 -1.66 -3.97
C GLY A 260 17.38 -2.00 -2.54
N THR A 261 16.99 -1.01 -1.73
CA THR A 261 16.36 -1.29 -0.44
C THR A 261 14.91 -1.71 -0.64
N VAL A 262 14.49 -2.72 0.12
CA VAL A 262 13.17 -3.35 0.00
C VAL A 262 12.46 -3.34 1.33
N LYS A 263 11.16 -3.02 1.30
CA LYS A 263 10.27 -3.25 2.42
C LYS A 263 9.21 -4.28 2.06
N SER A 264 8.74 -5.04 3.04
CA SER A 264 7.55 -5.90 2.94
C SER A 264 6.62 -5.67 4.11
N THR A 265 5.37 -5.34 3.81
CA THR A 265 4.31 -5.24 4.82
C THR A 265 3.53 -6.55 4.83
N TYR A 266 3.63 -7.30 5.93
CA TYR A 266 2.95 -8.58 6.14
C TYR A 266 1.59 -8.37 6.79
N GLY A 267 0.57 -8.16 5.96
CA GLY A 267 -0.83 -8.05 6.37
C GLY A 267 -1.65 -9.28 5.96
N THR A 268 -2.90 -9.08 5.57
CA THR A 268 -3.76 -10.11 4.94
C THR A 268 -3.11 -10.66 3.68
N GLY A 269 -2.63 -9.76 2.80
CA GLY A 269 -1.62 -10.01 1.78
C GLY A 269 -0.28 -9.42 2.18
N CYS A 270 0.74 -9.56 1.35
CA CYS A 270 2.00 -8.84 1.48
C CYS A 270 2.19 -7.87 0.32
N PHE A 271 2.66 -6.67 0.63
CA PHE A 271 3.02 -5.67 -0.37
C PHE A 271 4.51 -5.35 -0.25
N LEU A 272 5.22 -5.63 -1.32
CA LEU A 272 6.67 -5.44 -1.41
C LEU A 272 6.96 -4.27 -2.33
N LEU A 273 7.77 -3.33 -1.85
CA LEU A 273 8.28 -2.22 -2.64
C LEU A 273 9.80 -2.21 -2.56
N MET A 274 10.43 -2.06 -3.72
CA MET A 274 11.88 -1.86 -3.86
C MET A 274 12.15 -0.47 -4.40
N ASN A 275 12.96 0.31 -3.70
CA ASN A 275 13.48 1.59 -4.19
C ASN A 275 14.41 1.35 -5.39
N THR A 276 14.09 1.92 -6.54
CA THR A 276 14.89 1.78 -7.78
C THR A 276 15.71 3.03 -8.09
N GLY A 277 15.71 4.03 -7.21
CA GLY A 277 16.42 5.29 -7.40
C GLY A 277 15.64 6.25 -8.31
N ASP A 278 16.38 7.01 -9.11
CA ASP A 278 15.87 8.07 -9.98
C ASP A 278 15.45 7.59 -11.38
N GLU A 279 15.52 6.29 -11.63
CA GLU A 279 15.13 5.67 -12.89
C GLU A 279 13.95 4.74 -12.74
N PRO A 280 12.88 4.91 -13.55
CA PRO A 280 11.79 3.95 -13.61
C PRO A 280 12.24 2.67 -14.32
N ILE A 281 12.22 1.54 -13.63
CA ILE A 281 12.57 0.25 -14.22
C ILE A 281 11.32 -0.41 -14.79
N LYS A 282 11.31 -0.70 -16.10
CA LYS A 282 10.28 -1.53 -16.71
C LYS A 282 10.53 -2.99 -16.35
N SER A 283 9.65 -3.56 -15.54
CA SER A 283 9.76 -4.96 -15.14
C SER A 283 9.57 -5.92 -16.30
N LYS A 284 10.43 -6.93 -16.40
CA LYS A 284 10.29 -8.08 -17.30
C LYS A 284 9.54 -9.25 -16.64
N ASN A 285 9.27 -9.15 -15.34
CA ASN A 285 8.70 -10.19 -14.51
C ASN A 285 7.26 -9.87 -14.04
N GLY A 286 6.58 -8.92 -14.71
CA GLY A 286 5.18 -8.59 -14.40
C GLY A 286 4.98 -7.76 -13.14
N LEU A 287 6.02 -7.15 -12.58
CA LEU A 287 5.91 -6.22 -11.47
C LEU A 287 5.41 -4.86 -11.94
N LEU A 288 4.87 -4.07 -11.02
CA LEU A 288 4.46 -2.69 -11.30
C LEU A 288 5.63 -1.73 -11.08
N THR A 289 5.72 -0.70 -11.92
CA THR A 289 6.59 0.44 -11.69
C THR A 289 5.74 1.60 -11.19
N THR A 290 6.16 2.21 -10.10
CA THR A 290 5.43 3.30 -9.45
C THR A 290 6.40 4.39 -9.00
N ILE A 291 5.88 5.56 -8.64
CA ILE A 291 6.67 6.60 -7.98
C ILE A 291 6.62 6.35 -6.48
N ALA A 292 7.78 6.26 -5.85
CA ALA A 292 7.90 6.10 -4.41
C ALA A 292 7.58 7.40 -3.67
N TYR A 293 8.24 8.48 -4.06
CA TYR A 293 8.01 9.82 -3.53
C TYR A 293 8.71 10.89 -4.38
N GLY A 294 8.26 12.13 -4.25
CA GLY A 294 8.95 13.34 -4.74
C GLY A 294 9.32 14.25 -3.58
N ILE A 295 10.56 14.72 -3.54
CA ILE A 295 11.09 15.66 -2.54
C ILE A 295 12.02 16.64 -3.23
N ASP A 296 11.80 17.94 -3.05
CA ASP A 296 12.60 19.01 -3.65
C ASP A 296 12.78 18.86 -5.17
N GLY A 297 11.71 18.45 -5.86
CA GLY A 297 11.69 18.24 -7.30
C GLY A 297 12.43 16.99 -7.78
N LYS A 298 12.93 16.15 -6.86
CA LYS A 298 13.58 14.89 -7.19
C LYS A 298 12.62 13.73 -6.99
N ILE A 299 12.50 12.90 -8.01
CA ILE A 299 11.61 11.73 -8.01
C ILE A 299 12.40 10.48 -7.71
N THR A 300 11.88 9.69 -6.78
CA THR A 300 12.35 8.32 -6.51
C THR A 300 11.29 7.33 -6.97
N TYR A 301 11.70 6.33 -7.75
CA TYR A 301 10.83 5.28 -8.27
C TYR A 301 10.92 4.00 -7.44
N ALA A 302 9.95 3.13 -7.62
CA ALA A 302 9.91 1.82 -7.00
C ALA A 302 9.33 0.75 -7.94
N LEU A 303 9.79 -0.49 -7.75
CA LEU A 303 9.09 -1.68 -8.21
C LEU A 303 8.15 -2.16 -7.10
N GLU A 304 6.95 -2.59 -7.49
CA GLU A 304 5.95 -3.13 -6.57
C GLU A 304 5.49 -4.51 -7.01
N GLY A 305 5.43 -5.42 -6.03
CA GLY A 305 4.81 -6.73 -6.17
C GLY A 305 3.90 -7.03 -4.99
N SER A 306 2.85 -7.82 -5.22
CA SER A 306 1.88 -8.18 -4.21
C SER A 306 1.76 -9.70 -4.08
N VAL A 307 1.81 -10.18 -2.84
CA VAL A 307 1.39 -11.52 -2.46
C VAL A 307 -0.05 -11.42 -1.98
N PHE A 308 -0.99 -12.02 -2.68
CA PHE A 308 -2.41 -11.87 -2.36
C PHE A 308 -2.81 -12.51 -1.05
N ILE A 309 -2.22 -13.66 -0.72
CA ILE A 309 -2.53 -14.45 0.47
C ILE A 309 -1.28 -14.60 1.33
N CYS A 310 -1.20 -13.77 2.37
CA CYS A 310 -0.14 -13.81 3.40
C CYS A 310 -0.75 -14.23 4.73
N GLY A 311 -1.04 -13.30 5.62
CA GLY A 311 -1.72 -13.59 6.89
C GLY A 311 -3.08 -14.29 6.72
N ALA A 312 -3.71 -14.10 5.56
CA ALA A 312 -4.99 -14.74 5.23
C ALA A 312 -4.91 -16.28 5.25
N VAL A 313 -3.78 -16.90 4.93
CA VAL A 313 -3.65 -18.37 5.03
C VAL A 313 -3.72 -18.84 6.49
N ILE A 314 -3.16 -18.08 7.41
CA ILE A 314 -3.21 -18.37 8.85
C ILE A 314 -4.62 -18.13 9.41
N GLN A 315 -5.30 -17.08 8.96
CA GLN A 315 -6.71 -16.84 9.28
C GLN A 315 -7.59 -17.99 8.79
N TRP A 316 -7.38 -18.46 7.57
CA TRP A 316 -8.09 -19.62 7.01
C TRP A 316 -7.88 -20.89 7.83
N LEU A 317 -6.65 -21.17 8.26
CA LEU A 317 -6.36 -22.32 9.16
C LEU A 317 -7.08 -22.19 10.52
N ARG A 318 -7.25 -20.97 11.01
CA ARG A 318 -7.96 -20.68 12.27
C ARG A 318 -9.48 -20.78 12.11
N ASP A 319 -10.04 -20.05 11.14
CA ASP A 319 -11.47 -19.78 11.05
C ASP A 319 -12.23 -20.91 10.35
N GLU A 320 -11.65 -21.46 9.27
CA GLU A 320 -12.31 -22.47 8.45
C GLU A 320 -11.91 -23.91 8.84
N LEU A 321 -10.63 -24.12 9.15
CA LEU A 321 -10.15 -25.46 9.52
C LEU A 321 -10.07 -25.71 11.03
N GLY A 322 -10.19 -24.67 11.85
CA GLY A 322 -10.15 -24.79 13.31
C GLY A 322 -8.84 -25.37 13.87
N LEU A 323 -7.73 -25.23 13.14
CA LEU A 323 -6.42 -25.78 13.56
C LEU A 323 -5.73 -24.90 14.60
N LEU A 324 -6.11 -23.63 14.68
CA LEU A 324 -5.55 -22.61 15.56
C LEU A 324 -6.67 -21.95 16.34
N LYS A 325 -6.39 -21.53 17.58
CA LYS A 325 -7.30 -20.66 18.35
C LYS A 325 -7.03 -19.17 18.08
N LYS A 326 -5.75 -18.82 17.92
CA LYS A 326 -5.27 -17.48 17.62
C LYS A 326 -4.19 -17.55 16.55
N ALA A 327 -4.07 -16.52 15.72
CA ALA A 327 -3.00 -16.45 14.70
C ALA A 327 -1.60 -16.56 15.33
N SER A 328 -1.40 -15.99 16.52
CA SER A 328 -0.14 -16.07 17.28
C SER A 328 0.25 -17.48 17.71
N ASP A 329 -0.67 -18.44 17.72
CA ASP A 329 -0.35 -19.84 18.06
C ASP A 329 0.43 -20.53 16.93
N SER A 330 0.39 -19.98 15.72
CA SER A 330 1.04 -20.55 14.52
C SER A 330 2.53 -20.76 14.71
N GLU A 331 3.23 -19.80 15.33
CA GLU A 331 4.65 -19.92 15.61
C GLU A 331 4.97 -21.09 16.53
N LYS A 332 4.24 -21.20 17.65
CA LYS A 332 4.44 -22.29 18.62
C LYS A 332 4.16 -23.65 17.99
N MET A 333 3.15 -23.72 17.14
CA MET A 333 2.80 -24.96 16.43
C MET A 333 3.84 -25.34 15.39
N ALA A 334 4.32 -24.40 14.60
CA ALA A 334 5.36 -24.63 13.60
C ALA A 334 6.67 -25.17 14.22
N ARG A 335 7.01 -24.68 15.41
CA ARG A 335 8.20 -25.11 16.18
C ARG A 335 8.10 -26.49 16.80
N LYS A 336 6.91 -27.15 16.78
CA LYS A 336 6.73 -28.51 17.30
C LYS A 336 7.22 -29.60 16.35
N VAL A 337 7.55 -29.25 15.13
CA VAL A 337 8.09 -30.17 14.12
C VAL A 337 9.36 -29.56 13.51
N GLU A 338 10.30 -30.40 13.15
CA GLU A 338 11.60 -29.97 12.61
C GLU A 338 11.52 -29.43 11.17
N ASN A 339 10.55 -29.95 10.40
CA ASN A 339 10.30 -29.58 9.02
C ASN A 339 8.84 -29.83 8.64
N CYS A 340 8.46 -29.55 7.42
CA CYS A 340 7.10 -29.76 6.91
C CYS A 340 6.80 -31.21 6.47
N ASN A 341 7.73 -32.14 6.64
CA ASN A 341 7.59 -33.53 6.19
C ASN A 341 7.15 -33.67 4.72
N GLY A 342 7.70 -32.81 3.86
CA GLY A 342 7.39 -32.76 2.42
C GLY A 342 6.07 -32.07 2.06
N VAL A 343 5.37 -31.48 3.04
CA VAL A 343 4.11 -30.75 2.79
C VAL A 343 4.40 -29.35 2.27
N TYR A 344 3.77 -28.99 1.16
CA TYR A 344 3.74 -27.63 0.61
C TYR A 344 2.32 -27.14 0.47
N ILE A 345 2.07 -25.88 0.83
CA ILE A 345 0.80 -25.19 0.63
C ILE A 345 1.01 -24.08 -0.37
N VAL A 346 0.29 -24.11 -1.47
CA VAL A 346 0.20 -22.98 -2.42
C VAL A 346 -1.13 -22.29 -2.18
N PRO A 347 -1.16 -21.14 -1.48
CA PRO A 347 -2.41 -20.52 -1.03
C PRO A 347 -3.03 -19.62 -2.13
N ALA A 348 -3.25 -20.18 -3.31
CA ALA A 348 -3.82 -19.48 -4.46
C ALA A 348 -5.35 -19.30 -4.32
N PHE A 349 -5.84 -18.80 -3.17
CA PHE A 349 -7.28 -18.68 -2.88
C PHE A 349 -7.99 -17.71 -3.82
N VAL A 350 -7.27 -16.73 -4.36
CA VAL A 350 -7.73 -15.75 -5.34
C VAL A 350 -6.86 -15.74 -6.61
N GLY A 351 -6.27 -16.87 -6.93
CA GLY A 351 -5.27 -17.00 -7.99
C GLY A 351 -3.86 -16.67 -7.54
N LEU A 352 -2.92 -16.65 -8.48
CA LEU A 352 -1.52 -16.30 -8.29
C LEU A 352 -1.24 -14.97 -8.98
N GLY A 353 -0.59 -14.04 -8.27
CA GLY A 353 -0.07 -12.79 -8.81
C GLY A 353 1.30 -12.94 -9.45
N ALA A 354 2.06 -11.86 -9.49
CA ALA A 354 3.43 -11.87 -10.00
C ALA A 354 4.30 -12.88 -9.22
N PRO A 355 5.25 -13.55 -9.87
CA PRO A 355 5.56 -13.53 -11.30
C PRO A 355 4.72 -14.46 -12.17
N TYR A 356 3.79 -15.22 -11.59
CA TYR A 356 3.08 -16.31 -12.25
C TYR A 356 1.86 -15.90 -13.07
N TRP A 357 1.08 -14.93 -12.59
CA TRP A 357 -0.12 -14.37 -13.23
C TRP A 357 -1.15 -15.42 -13.69
N ASP A 358 -1.51 -16.36 -12.81
CA ASP A 358 -2.60 -17.30 -13.04
C ASP A 358 -3.81 -16.98 -12.15
N ALA A 359 -4.76 -16.26 -12.70
CA ALA A 359 -5.99 -15.86 -12.01
C ALA A 359 -6.95 -17.03 -11.71
N ARG A 360 -6.74 -18.17 -12.37
CA ARG A 360 -7.59 -19.38 -12.22
C ARG A 360 -7.03 -20.38 -11.24
N ALA A 361 -5.76 -20.29 -10.86
CA ALA A 361 -5.15 -21.15 -9.86
C ALA A 361 -5.98 -21.17 -8.57
N LYS A 362 -6.03 -22.32 -7.93
CA LYS A 362 -6.72 -22.52 -6.63
C LYS A 362 -5.75 -23.01 -5.58
N GLY A 363 -6.05 -22.69 -4.32
CA GLY A 363 -5.26 -23.17 -3.20
C GLY A 363 -5.11 -24.69 -3.20
N THR A 364 -3.86 -25.15 -3.01
CA THR A 364 -3.52 -26.59 -3.14
C THR A 364 -2.54 -26.98 -2.02
N ILE A 365 -2.67 -28.21 -1.53
CA ILE A 365 -1.76 -28.81 -0.56
C ILE A 365 -1.14 -30.05 -1.21
N PHE A 366 0.18 -30.09 -1.26
CA PHE A 366 0.96 -31.22 -1.80
C PHE A 366 1.75 -31.93 -0.70
N GLY A 367 2.16 -33.16 -0.97
CA GLY A 367 3.07 -33.92 -0.12
C GLY A 367 2.45 -34.53 1.13
N LEU A 368 1.13 -34.65 1.20
CA LEU A 368 0.44 -35.27 2.34
C LEU A 368 0.75 -36.80 2.35
N THR A 369 1.25 -37.24 3.48
CA THR A 369 1.43 -38.67 3.81
C THR A 369 0.69 -38.98 5.11
N ARG A 370 0.59 -40.23 5.47
CA ARG A 370 -0.03 -40.64 6.73
C ARG A 370 0.69 -40.09 7.98
N GLY A 371 1.97 -39.70 7.83
CA GLY A 371 2.75 -39.06 8.91
C GLY A 371 2.56 -37.55 9.02
N ALA A 372 1.89 -36.92 8.04
CA ALA A 372 1.59 -35.49 8.12
C ALA A 372 0.51 -35.20 9.18
N ASN A 373 0.72 -34.18 9.97
CA ASN A 373 -0.21 -33.77 11.03
C ASN A 373 -0.42 -32.26 11.01
N LYS A 374 -1.29 -31.75 11.88
CA LYS A 374 -1.64 -30.34 11.94
C LYS A 374 -0.45 -29.38 12.12
N TYR A 375 0.61 -29.81 12.77
CA TYR A 375 1.80 -28.98 12.97
C TYR A 375 2.59 -28.81 11.67
N HIS A 376 2.67 -29.86 10.84
CA HIS A 376 3.25 -29.77 9.49
C HIS A 376 2.44 -28.84 8.58
N ILE A 377 1.10 -28.90 8.66
CA ILE A 377 0.21 -28.03 7.89
C ILE A 377 0.40 -26.57 8.29
N VAL A 378 0.39 -26.25 9.59
CA VAL A 378 0.58 -24.88 10.08
C VAL A 378 1.97 -24.35 9.70
N ARG A 379 3.01 -25.16 9.82
CA ARG A 379 4.36 -24.80 9.42
C ARG A 379 4.45 -24.54 7.91
N ALA A 380 3.89 -25.43 7.09
CA ALA A 380 3.86 -25.25 5.64
C ALA A 380 3.12 -23.97 5.21
N ALA A 381 2.07 -23.58 5.93
CA ALA A 381 1.37 -22.33 5.69
C ALA A 381 2.25 -21.11 5.99
N LEU A 382 3.00 -21.10 7.09
CA LEU A 382 3.97 -20.02 7.37
C LEU A 382 5.11 -20.00 6.34
N GLU A 383 5.67 -21.16 6.00
CA GLU A 383 6.73 -21.26 4.99
C GLU A 383 6.24 -20.75 3.62
N SER A 384 4.96 -20.99 3.26
CA SER A 384 4.38 -20.52 1.99
C SER A 384 4.39 -19.00 1.85
N ILE A 385 4.25 -18.26 2.95
CA ILE A 385 4.36 -16.80 2.95
C ILE A 385 5.77 -16.38 2.55
N ALA A 386 6.78 -17.01 3.14
CA ALA A 386 8.17 -16.70 2.84
C ALA A 386 8.58 -17.09 1.42
N TYR A 387 8.09 -18.21 0.89
CA TYR A 387 8.33 -18.61 -0.50
C TYR A 387 7.73 -17.62 -1.50
N GLN A 388 6.49 -17.18 -1.30
CA GLN A 388 5.87 -16.19 -2.17
C GLN A 388 6.61 -14.85 -2.16
N CYS A 389 7.04 -14.38 -0.98
CA CYS A 389 7.88 -13.19 -0.88
C CYS A 389 9.23 -13.38 -1.58
N TYR A 390 9.83 -14.57 -1.46
CA TYR A 390 11.06 -14.91 -2.18
C TYR A 390 10.89 -14.77 -3.70
N ASP A 391 9.80 -15.32 -4.26
CA ASP A 391 9.56 -15.26 -5.71
C ASP A 391 9.45 -13.81 -6.21
N LEU A 392 8.77 -12.93 -5.46
CA LEU A 392 8.69 -11.52 -5.80
C LEU A 392 10.04 -10.81 -5.68
N ILE A 393 10.81 -11.07 -4.62
CA ILE A 393 12.11 -10.45 -4.42
C ILE A 393 13.12 -10.94 -5.46
N ALA A 394 13.07 -12.20 -5.84
CA ALA A 394 13.88 -12.74 -6.92
C ALA A 394 13.55 -12.06 -8.26
N ALA A 395 12.26 -11.81 -8.54
CA ALA A 395 11.83 -11.04 -9.71
C ALA A 395 12.33 -9.60 -9.65
N MET A 396 12.23 -8.93 -8.50
CA MET A 396 12.75 -7.57 -8.29
C MET A 396 14.26 -7.50 -8.49
N SER A 397 15.00 -8.45 -7.93
CA SER A 397 16.46 -8.54 -8.08
C SER A 397 16.87 -8.75 -9.53
N SER A 398 16.15 -9.61 -10.26
CA SER A 398 16.35 -9.83 -11.69
C SER A 398 16.14 -8.55 -12.50
N ASP A 399 15.09 -7.79 -12.21
CA ASP A 399 14.79 -6.54 -12.90
C ASP A 399 15.81 -5.43 -12.54
N LEU A 400 16.26 -5.38 -11.29
CA LEU A 400 17.26 -4.42 -10.81
C LEU A 400 18.68 -4.73 -11.30
N GLY A 401 18.98 -6.02 -11.54
CA GLY A 401 20.29 -6.52 -11.98
C GLY A 401 21.27 -6.86 -10.86
N HIS A 402 20.83 -6.90 -9.60
CA HIS A 402 21.62 -7.36 -8.45
C HIS A 402 20.74 -7.86 -7.31
N ASP A 403 21.32 -8.71 -6.47
CA ASP A 403 20.64 -9.26 -5.29
C ASP A 403 20.45 -8.21 -4.19
N ILE A 404 19.39 -8.40 -3.40
CA ILE A 404 19.19 -7.62 -2.18
C ILE A 404 19.88 -8.28 -1.00
N ASN A 405 20.40 -7.46 -0.08
CA ASN A 405 21.07 -7.92 1.14
C ASN A 405 20.21 -7.76 2.40
N VAL A 406 19.21 -6.89 2.35
CA VAL A 406 18.37 -6.55 3.50
C VAL A 406 16.91 -6.41 3.07
N LEU A 407 16.02 -7.08 3.81
CA LEU A 407 14.58 -6.91 3.72
C LEU A 407 14.08 -6.27 5.03
N ARG A 408 13.46 -5.12 4.94
CA ARG A 408 12.79 -4.46 6.08
C ARG A 408 11.32 -4.86 6.12
N VAL A 409 10.84 -5.23 7.31
CA VAL A 409 9.51 -5.83 7.46
C VAL A 409 8.67 -5.11 8.50
N ASP A 410 7.38 -5.03 8.24
CA ASP A 410 6.36 -4.54 9.16
C ASP A 410 5.03 -5.29 8.97
N GLY A 411 3.99 -4.81 9.61
CA GLY A 411 2.67 -5.45 9.56
C GLY A 411 2.49 -6.55 10.63
N GLY A 412 1.25 -6.99 10.82
CA GLY A 412 0.89 -7.85 11.94
C GLY A 412 1.61 -9.21 11.98
N ALA A 413 1.83 -9.84 10.82
CA ALA A 413 2.51 -11.14 10.77
C ALA A 413 4.03 -11.03 10.95
N SER A 414 4.62 -9.84 10.91
CA SER A 414 6.05 -9.62 11.22
C SER A 414 6.39 -9.86 12.69
N ALA A 415 5.41 -9.99 13.56
CA ALA A 415 5.60 -10.40 14.94
C ALA A 415 6.04 -11.88 15.09
N ASN A 416 5.88 -12.70 14.06
CA ASN A 416 6.21 -14.12 14.06
C ASN A 416 7.69 -14.33 13.75
N ASP A 417 8.47 -14.64 14.79
CA ASP A 417 9.93 -14.83 14.66
C ASP A 417 10.30 -16.07 13.83
N PHE A 418 9.46 -17.10 13.81
CA PHE A 418 9.69 -18.27 12.96
C PHE A 418 9.59 -17.89 11.48
N LEU A 419 8.54 -17.16 11.13
CA LEU A 419 8.35 -16.69 9.75
C LEU A 419 9.53 -15.82 9.28
N LEU A 420 9.96 -14.87 10.10
CA LEU A 420 11.03 -13.95 9.71
C LEU A 420 12.40 -14.64 9.62
N GLN A 421 12.70 -15.61 10.50
CA GLN A 421 13.91 -16.42 10.37
C GLN A 421 13.88 -17.25 9.09
N PHE A 422 12.76 -17.92 8.82
CA PHE A 422 12.62 -18.70 7.59
C PHE A 422 12.69 -17.84 6.33
N GLN A 423 12.12 -16.63 6.38
CA GLN A 423 12.25 -15.65 5.28
C GLN A 423 13.72 -15.28 5.03
N SER A 424 14.47 -15.01 6.08
CA SER A 424 15.91 -14.72 6.00
C SER A 424 16.68 -15.90 5.40
N ASP A 425 16.39 -17.12 5.85
CA ASP A 425 17.03 -18.34 5.38
C ASP A 425 16.79 -18.57 3.87
N ILE A 426 15.55 -18.39 3.41
CA ILE A 426 15.20 -18.61 2.01
C ILE A 426 15.76 -17.50 1.10
N LEU A 427 15.77 -16.24 1.56
CA LEU A 427 16.30 -15.11 0.80
C LEU A 427 17.84 -15.08 0.76
N VAL A 428 18.49 -15.66 1.74
CA VAL A 428 19.94 -15.45 2.00
C VAL A 428 20.22 -13.97 2.22
N ALA A 429 19.36 -13.29 2.98
CA ALA A 429 19.45 -11.86 3.29
C ALA A 429 19.01 -11.60 4.73
N ASP A 430 19.51 -10.52 5.31
CA ASP A 430 19.04 -10.09 6.62
C ASP A 430 17.60 -9.59 6.53
N VAL A 431 16.75 -10.08 7.45
CA VAL A 431 15.41 -9.56 7.66
C VAL A 431 15.39 -8.71 8.90
N VAL A 432 15.02 -7.45 8.77
CA VAL A 432 15.11 -6.44 9.83
C VAL A 432 13.71 -5.96 10.22
N ARG A 433 13.37 -6.16 11.48
CA ARG A 433 12.13 -5.65 12.09
C ARG A 433 12.45 -4.40 12.91
N PRO A 434 11.77 -3.25 12.67
CA PRO A 434 11.93 -2.05 13.49
C PRO A 434 11.17 -2.16 14.81
N LYS A 435 11.54 -1.34 15.80
CA LYS A 435 10.82 -1.25 17.08
C LYS A 435 9.41 -0.67 16.89
N GLY A 436 9.25 0.31 16.03
CA GLY A 436 7.96 0.91 15.68
C GLY A 436 7.37 0.21 14.47
N ILE A 437 6.24 -0.46 14.64
CA ILE A 437 5.53 -1.17 13.54
C ILE A 437 4.63 -0.26 12.71
N GLU A 438 4.40 0.98 13.15
CA GLU A 438 3.52 1.97 12.51
C GLU A 438 4.27 2.77 11.43
N THR A 439 4.98 2.07 10.56
CA THR A 439 5.85 2.68 9.55
C THR A 439 5.10 3.49 8.51
N THR A 440 3.86 3.12 8.19
CA THR A 440 3.02 3.82 7.21
C THR A 440 2.69 5.24 7.68
N SER A 441 2.12 5.39 8.86
CA SER A 441 1.78 6.70 9.42
C SER A 441 3.03 7.53 9.75
N LEU A 442 4.09 6.86 10.21
CA LEU A 442 5.37 7.51 10.48
C LEU A 442 6.01 8.07 9.21
N GLY A 443 5.90 7.36 8.09
CA GLY A 443 6.34 7.84 6.78
C GLY A 443 5.64 9.12 6.36
N ALA A 444 4.32 9.20 6.53
CA ALA A 444 3.56 10.43 6.29
C ALA A 444 4.00 11.58 7.22
N ALA A 445 4.24 11.28 8.49
CA ALA A 445 4.75 12.26 9.45
C ALA A 445 6.12 12.80 9.04
N TYR A 446 7.03 11.93 8.61
CA TYR A 446 8.36 12.33 8.15
C TYR A 446 8.32 13.24 6.92
N LEU A 447 7.48 12.91 5.93
CA LEU A 447 7.29 13.75 4.75
C LEU A 447 6.79 15.15 5.13
N ALA A 448 5.82 15.24 6.03
CA ALA A 448 5.30 16.52 6.50
C ALA A 448 6.34 17.32 7.31
N GLY A 449 7.04 16.66 8.21
CA GLY A 449 8.05 17.30 9.04
C GLY A 449 9.28 17.76 8.27
N LEU A 450 9.65 17.10 7.17
CA LEU A 450 10.70 17.58 6.26
C LEU A 450 10.28 18.88 5.58
N ALA A 451 9.05 18.95 5.09
CA ALA A 451 8.56 20.13 4.39
C ALA A 451 8.50 21.39 5.27
N THR A 452 8.30 21.23 6.58
CA THR A 452 8.25 22.35 7.55
C THR A 452 9.58 22.62 8.25
N GLY A 453 10.60 21.75 8.05
CA GLY A 453 11.87 21.83 8.76
C GLY A 453 11.80 21.33 10.21
N TYR A 454 10.72 20.63 10.58
CA TYR A 454 10.62 19.93 11.87
C TYR A 454 11.74 18.88 12.02
N TRP A 455 11.98 18.07 10.99
CA TRP A 455 13.21 17.34 10.78
C TRP A 455 14.03 18.06 9.70
N LYS A 456 15.31 18.21 9.95
CA LYS A 456 16.22 18.98 9.10
C LYS A 456 16.39 18.36 7.71
N ASP A 457 16.62 17.06 7.70
CA ASP A 457 16.92 16.27 6.50
C ASP A 457 16.65 14.78 6.73
N ILE A 458 16.93 13.98 5.72
CA ILE A 458 16.77 12.52 5.74
C ILE A 458 17.67 11.86 6.81
N ASP A 459 18.85 12.40 7.08
CA ASP A 459 19.76 11.84 8.09
C ASP A 459 19.23 12.06 9.51
N ASP A 460 18.58 13.20 9.75
CA ASP A 460 17.88 13.46 11.01
C ASP A 460 16.76 12.42 11.23
N ILE A 461 16.02 12.09 10.19
CA ILE A 461 14.98 11.03 10.22
C ILE A 461 15.61 9.65 10.48
N ARG A 462 16.73 9.30 9.83
CA ARG A 462 17.41 8.01 10.02
C ARG A 462 17.77 7.77 11.48
N SER A 463 18.12 8.81 12.21
CA SER A 463 18.49 8.70 13.63
C SER A 463 17.35 8.22 14.53
N ASN A 464 16.10 8.38 14.08
CA ASN A 464 14.92 7.95 14.80
C ASN A 464 14.58 6.47 14.59
N TRP A 465 15.03 5.89 13.47
CA TRP A 465 14.72 4.51 13.14
C TRP A 465 15.54 3.55 13.98
N LYS A 466 14.89 2.67 14.73
CA LYS A 466 15.57 1.74 15.66
C LYS A 466 15.16 0.30 15.36
N VAL A 467 16.15 -0.56 15.33
CA VAL A 467 15.99 -2.00 15.14
C VAL A 467 15.43 -2.64 16.41
N ASP A 468 14.39 -3.46 16.25
CA ASP A 468 13.96 -4.42 17.27
C ASP A 468 14.78 -5.71 17.16
N LYS A 469 14.77 -6.33 15.97
CA LYS A 469 15.47 -7.59 15.74
C LYS A 469 15.96 -7.75 14.30
N VAL A 470 17.13 -8.35 14.16
CA VAL A 470 17.69 -8.79 12.88
C VAL A 470 17.69 -10.31 12.85
N PHE A 471 17.21 -10.87 11.75
CA PHE A 471 17.23 -12.28 11.45
C PHE A 471 18.21 -12.50 10.30
N SER A 472 19.32 -13.18 10.58
CA SER A 472 20.34 -13.50 9.58
C SER A 472 20.23 -14.94 9.11
N PRO A 473 20.62 -15.26 7.86
CA PRO A 473 20.51 -16.62 7.29
C PRO A 473 21.27 -17.65 8.12
N LYS A 474 20.64 -18.80 8.37
CA LYS A 474 21.22 -19.92 9.12
C LYS A 474 21.13 -21.25 8.37
N MET A 475 20.25 -21.33 7.38
CA MET A 475 20.04 -22.55 6.59
C MET A 475 21.19 -22.76 5.62
N ASP A 476 21.65 -24.00 5.51
CA ASP A 476 22.66 -24.36 4.53
C ASP A 476 22.10 -24.30 3.10
N LYS A 477 23.00 -24.19 2.12
CA LYS A 477 22.64 -24.05 0.71
C LYS A 477 21.80 -25.22 0.19
N GLY A 478 22.18 -26.46 0.51
CA GLY A 478 21.49 -27.65 0.05
C GLY A 478 20.06 -27.75 0.61
N GLY A 479 19.90 -27.45 1.89
CA GLY A 479 18.58 -27.40 2.53
C GLY A 479 17.66 -26.33 1.94
N ARG A 480 18.22 -25.17 1.56
CA ARG A 480 17.50 -24.09 0.89
C ARG A 480 17.07 -24.49 -0.53
N GLU A 481 18.01 -24.99 -1.33
CA GLU A 481 17.73 -25.39 -2.72
C GLU A 481 16.65 -26.48 -2.77
N TYR A 482 16.75 -27.52 -1.95
CA TYR A 482 15.74 -28.57 -1.83
C TYR A 482 14.32 -28.01 -1.55
N ARG A 483 14.22 -27.04 -0.66
CA ARG A 483 12.92 -26.42 -0.32
C ARG A 483 12.36 -25.57 -1.45
N LEU A 484 13.20 -24.79 -2.12
CA LEU A 484 12.80 -23.98 -3.26
C LEU A 484 12.39 -24.83 -4.46
N GLU A 485 13.11 -25.92 -4.75
CA GLU A 485 12.71 -26.87 -5.81
C GLU A 485 11.32 -27.46 -5.53
N GLY A 486 11.08 -27.90 -4.29
CA GLY A 486 9.77 -28.43 -3.89
C GLY A 486 8.66 -27.37 -3.96
N TRP A 487 8.96 -26.13 -3.56
CA TRP A 487 8.02 -25.02 -3.69
C TRP A 487 7.66 -24.74 -5.15
N HIS A 488 8.65 -24.59 -6.02
CA HIS A 488 8.41 -24.32 -7.44
C HIS A 488 7.70 -25.47 -8.14
N ASP A 489 7.99 -26.74 -7.80
CA ASP A 489 7.24 -27.90 -8.30
C ASP A 489 5.76 -27.84 -7.85
N ALA A 490 5.50 -27.49 -6.60
CA ALA A 490 4.15 -27.32 -6.08
C ALA A 490 3.38 -26.19 -6.80
N VAL A 491 4.02 -25.05 -7.03
CA VAL A 491 3.41 -23.94 -7.78
C VAL A 491 3.12 -24.34 -9.22
N ASN A 492 4.07 -24.99 -9.90
CA ASN A 492 3.89 -25.44 -11.28
C ASN A 492 2.72 -26.42 -11.43
N ARG A 493 2.50 -27.30 -10.44
CA ARG A 493 1.35 -28.23 -10.41
C ARG A 493 0.04 -27.55 -10.06
N THR A 494 0.09 -26.40 -9.38
CA THR A 494 -1.09 -25.59 -9.05
C THR A 494 -1.58 -24.79 -10.24
N MET A 495 -0.64 -24.31 -11.08
CA MET A 495 -0.98 -23.56 -12.30
C MET A 495 -1.75 -24.42 -13.30
N GLY A 496 -2.64 -23.78 -14.07
CA GLY A 496 -3.42 -24.48 -15.10
C GLY A 496 -4.57 -25.34 -14.56
N TRP A 497 -4.95 -25.18 -13.29
CA TRP A 497 -6.15 -25.82 -12.74
C TRP A 497 -7.41 -25.19 -13.33
N ASN A 498 -7.94 -25.79 -14.39
CA ASN A 498 -9.00 -25.24 -15.23
C ASN A 498 -10.38 -25.90 -14.98
N ARG A 499 -10.84 -26.01 -13.73
CA ARG A 499 -12.18 -26.56 -13.43
C ARG A 499 -13.07 -25.55 -12.73
#